data_fb74151a9190ac11f9bfb8b4ca54def5
#
_entry.id   fb74151a9190ac11f9bfb8b4ca54def5
#
_cell.length_a   1.000
_cell.length_b   1.000
_cell.length_c   1.000
_cell.angle_alpha   90.00
_cell.angle_beta   90.00
_cell.angle_gamma   90.00
#
_symmetry.space_group_name_H-M   'P 1'
#
loop_
_entity.id
_entity.type
_entity.pdbx_description
1 polymer ?
#
loop_
_entity_poly.entity_id
_entity_poly.type
_entity_poly.pdbx_seq_one_letter_code
_entity_poly.pdbx_strand_id
1 'polypeptide(L)'
;MSGPYRGSCLCGEIRFEVDTFTPHTGNCHCSMCRKFHGAAYATIAEARQDDFRWINGQDLLKRFTADNGTTRSFCSNCGSSLTFASANGDPGLVEIALGCFDDEVPIRPDAHIFVASGAKWATPTDDLPQYEAGRDSHRLK
;
A
#
# COMPACT_ATOMS: atom_id res chain seq x y z
N MET A 1 1.60 21.10 -4.74
CA MET A 1 1.76 20.75 -3.33
C MET A 1 3.02 19.95 -3.16
N SER A 2 3.84 20.28 -2.21
CA SER A 2 5.10 19.60 -1.95
C SER A 2 5.08 18.98 -0.54
N GLY A 3 5.85 17.88 -0.38
CA GLY A 3 5.99 17.24 0.91
C GLY A 3 6.83 18.05 1.89
N PRO A 4 7.14 17.44 3.05
CA PRO A 4 6.83 16.03 3.31
C PRO A 4 5.34 15.82 3.61
N TYR A 5 4.85 14.67 3.21
CA TYR A 5 3.48 14.22 3.49
C TYR A 5 3.52 13.30 4.71
N ARG A 6 2.72 13.62 5.71
CA ARG A 6 2.73 12.92 6.99
C ARG A 6 1.66 11.85 7.05
N GLY A 7 2.00 10.74 7.69
CA GLY A 7 1.05 9.67 7.97
C GLY A 7 1.25 9.09 9.35
N SER A 8 0.27 8.31 9.81
CA SER A 8 0.30 7.69 11.12
C SER A 8 -0.61 6.46 11.17
N CYS A 9 -0.38 5.60 12.17
CA CYS A 9 -1.30 4.51 12.48
C CYS A 9 -2.53 5.04 13.24
N LEU A 10 -3.52 4.21 13.41
CA LEU A 10 -4.78 4.60 14.07
C LEU A 10 -4.56 5.15 15.49
N CYS A 11 -3.69 4.55 16.28
CA CYS A 11 -3.43 5.04 17.64
C CYS A 11 -2.49 6.26 17.67
N GLY A 12 -1.85 6.59 16.53
CA GLY A 12 -0.99 7.75 16.40
C GLY A 12 0.43 7.59 16.93
N GLU A 13 0.77 6.43 17.48
CA GLU A 13 2.11 6.21 18.04
C GLU A 13 3.18 6.03 16.97
N ILE A 14 2.82 5.39 15.84
CA ILE A 14 3.73 5.25 14.71
C ILE A 14 3.45 6.38 13.73
N ARG A 15 4.49 7.11 13.37
CA ARG A 15 4.41 8.23 12.42
C ARG A 15 5.49 8.10 11.36
N PHE A 16 5.16 8.51 10.15
CA PHE A 16 6.09 8.49 9.03
C PHE A 16 5.90 9.72 8.15
N GLU A 17 6.88 9.96 7.29
CA GLU A 17 6.83 11.03 6.29
C GLU A 17 7.33 10.53 4.95
N VAL A 18 6.77 11.08 3.89
CA VAL A 18 7.17 10.81 2.51
C VAL A 18 7.38 12.13 1.79
N ASP A 19 8.54 12.29 1.15
CA ASP A 19 8.85 13.53 0.43
C ASP A 19 8.15 13.60 -0.93
N THR A 20 8.14 12.49 -1.67
CA THR A 20 7.51 12.41 -2.99
C THR A 20 7.14 10.97 -3.30
N PHE A 21 6.26 10.78 -4.28
CA PHE A 21 5.74 9.47 -4.69
C PHE A 21 6.20 9.12 -6.11
N THR A 22 6.29 7.82 -6.39
CA THR A 22 6.41 7.35 -7.77
C THR A 22 5.05 7.50 -8.47
N PRO A 23 4.98 7.36 -9.79
CA PRO A 23 3.70 7.48 -10.50
C PRO A 23 2.75 6.28 -10.30
N HIS A 24 3.13 5.28 -9.52
CA HIS A 24 2.32 4.06 -9.37
C HIS A 24 1.54 4.07 -8.04
N THR A 25 0.24 4.26 -8.15
CA THR A 25 -0.70 4.14 -7.04
C THR A 25 -1.83 3.22 -7.51
N GLY A 26 -1.98 2.08 -6.87
CA GLY A 26 -2.93 1.09 -7.36
C GLY A 26 -3.81 0.50 -6.28
N ASN A 27 -4.91 -0.09 -6.75
CA ASN A 27 -5.82 -0.86 -5.93
C ASN A 27 -5.51 -2.34 -6.15
N CYS A 28 -4.96 -3.01 -5.16
CA CYS A 28 -4.55 -4.41 -5.25
C CYS A 28 -5.63 -5.32 -4.67
N HIS A 29 -6.17 -6.19 -5.52
CA HIS A 29 -7.26 -7.10 -5.17
C HIS A 29 -6.80 -8.49 -4.74
N CYS A 30 -5.50 -8.73 -4.61
CA CYS A 30 -5.02 -10.06 -4.24
C CYS A 30 -5.51 -10.48 -2.85
N SER A 31 -5.60 -11.78 -2.62
CA SER A 31 -6.13 -12.31 -1.36
C SER A 31 -5.34 -11.83 -0.14
N MET A 32 -4.03 -11.67 -0.29
CA MET A 32 -3.18 -11.22 0.82
C MET A 32 -3.45 -9.76 1.17
N CYS A 33 -3.59 -8.89 0.17
CA CYS A 33 -3.93 -7.48 0.40
C CYS A 33 -5.32 -7.35 1.02
N ARG A 34 -6.29 -8.13 0.54
CA ARG A 34 -7.63 -8.13 1.13
C ARG A 34 -7.60 -8.52 2.60
N LYS A 35 -6.85 -9.56 2.93
CA LYS A 35 -6.76 -10.04 4.32
C LYS A 35 -6.00 -9.09 5.23
N PHE A 36 -4.90 -8.53 4.74
CA PHE A 36 -4.09 -7.62 5.54
C PHE A 36 -4.82 -6.32 5.84
N HIS A 37 -5.62 -5.84 4.91
CA HIS A 37 -6.36 -4.59 5.06
C HIS A 37 -7.83 -4.78 5.49
N GLY A 38 -8.34 -6.01 5.47
CA GLY A 38 -9.74 -6.28 5.81
C GLY A 38 -10.72 -5.56 4.88
N ALA A 39 -10.42 -5.53 3.58
CA ALA A 39 -11.17 -4.74 2.61
C ALA A 39 -11.23 -5.46 1.26
N ALA A 40 -12.03 -4.91 0.33
CA ALA A 40 -12.13 -5.44 -1.02
C ALA A 40 -10.80 -5.39 -1.77
N TYR A 41 -10.00 -4.36 -1.49
CA TYR A 41 -8.66 -4.19 -2.05
C TYR A 41 -7.87 -3.24 -1.15
N ALA A 42 -6.56 -3.24 -1.34
CA ALA A 42 -5.68 -2.29 -0.67
C ALA A 42 -5.31 -1.18 -1.65
N THR A 43 -5.49 0.07 -1.25
CA THR A 43 -5.02 1.21 -2.05
C THR A 43 -3.62 1.54 -1.59
N ILE A 44 -2.67 1.43 -2.52
CA ILE A 44 -1.24 1.43 -2.20
C ILE A 44 -0.55 2.54 -2.98
N ALA A 45 0.15 3.41 -2.25
CA ALA A 45 1.08 4.37 -2.82
C ALA A 45 2.47 3.76 -2.84
N GLU A 46 3.32 4.25 -3.73
CA GLU A 46 4.70 3.79 -3.82
C GLU A 46 5.65 4.98 -3.72
N ALA A 47 6.71 4.81 -2.97
CA ALA A 47 7.76 5.81 -2.82
C ALA A 47 9.13 5.12 -2.85
N ARG A 48 10.18 5.89 -3.14
CA ARG A 48 11.53 5.38 -2.99
C ARG A 48 11.87 5.33 -1.50
N GLN A 49 12.65 4.35 -1.10
CA GLN A 49 13.10 4.24 0.29
C GLN A 49 13.79 5.52 0.77
N ASP A 50 14.54 6.20 -0.10
CA ASP A 50 15.23 7.44 0.23
C ASP A 50 14.26 8.59 0.52
N ASP A 51 13.04 8.51 0.04
CA ASP A 51 12.00 9.52 0.23
C ASP A 51 11.06 9.19 1.39
N PHE A 52 11.26 8.06 2.05
CA PHE A 52 10.42 7.59 3.14
C PHE A 52 11.22 7.54 4.45
N ARG A 53 10.59 7.93 5.56
CA ARG A 53 11.22 7.76 6.88
C ARG A 53 10.19 7.56 7.97
N TRP A 54 10.53 6.69 8.90
CA TRP A 54 9.78 6.57 10.14
C TRP A 54 10.20 7.73 11.06
N ILE A 55 9.23 8.43 11.64
CA ILE A 55 9.50 9.58 12.50
C ILE A 55 9.54 9.15 13.97
N ASN A 56 8.56 8.35 14.40
CA ASN A 56 8.56 7.79 15.75
C ASN A 56 7.71 6.53 15.82
N GLY A 57 7.83 5.81 16.92
CA GLY A 57 7.02 4.63 17.18
C GLY A 57 7.57 3.35 16.55
N GLN A 58 8.80 3.34 16.04
CA GLN A 58 9.35 2.17 15.35
C GLN A 58 9.41 0.93 16.25
N ASP A 59 9.49 1.11 17.57
CA ASP A 59 9.46 0.01 18.53
C ASP A 59 8.13 -0.74 18.56
N LEU A 60 7.06 -0.11 18.11
CA LEU A 60 5.75 -0.75 17.99
C LEU A 60 5.55 -1.41 16.62
N LEU A 61 6.42 -1.17 15.67
CA LEU A 61 6.31 -1.71 14.33
C LEU A 61 6.57 -3.21 14.35
N LYS A 62 5.62 -3.98 13.84
CA LYS A 62 5.77 -5.43 13.70
C LYS A 62 5.72 -5.79 12.23
N ARG A 63 6.49 -6.81 11.86
CA ARG A 63 6.58 -7.27 10.48
C ARG A 63 6.15 -8.73 10.39
N PHE A 64 5.40 -9.02 9.35
CA PHE A 64 5.03 -10.38 9.00
C PHE A 64 5.55 -10.68 7.60
N THR A 65 6.31 -11.75 7.45
CA THR A 65 6.80 -12.20 6.14
C THR A 65 6.01 -13.44 5.73
N ALA A 66 5.30 -13.32 4.61
CA ALA A 66 4.52 -14.41 4.06
C ALA A 66 5.41 -15.44 3.36
N ASP A 67 4.84 -16.59 3.01
CA ASP A 67 5.59 -17.68 2.35
C ASP A 67 6.20 -17.26 1.03
N ASN A 68 5.58 -16.30 0.32
CA ASN A 68 6.13 -15.78 -0.93
C ASN A 68 7.23 -14.72 -0.72
N GLY A 69 7.60 -14.46 0.52
CA GLY A 69 8.65 -13.50 0.86
C GLY A 69 8.21 -12.05 1.00
N THR A 70 6.94 -11.74 0.74
CA THR A 70 6.42 -10.37 0.92
C THR A 70 6.35 -10.06 2.41
N THR A 71 6.95 -8.94 2.81
CA THR A 71 6.97 -8.49 4.19
C THR A 71 6.02 -7.31 4.37
N ARG A 72 5.12 -7.44 5.34
CA ARG A 72 4.15 -6.41 5.68
C ARG A 72 4.40 -5.88 7.07
N SER A 73 4.29 -4.56 7.21
CA SER A 73 4.53 -3.88 8.49
C SER A 73 3.23 -3.29 9.01
N PHE A 74 3.02 -3.43 10.30
CA PHE A 74 1.81 -2.92 10.96
C PHE A 74 2.12 -2.50 12.39
N CYS A 75 1.22 -1.70 12.96
CA CYS A 75 1.36 -1.27 14.35
C CYS A 75 0.95 -2.40 15.29
N SER A 76 1.85 -2.80 16.21
CA SER A 76 1.53 -3.86 17.16
C SER A 76 0.54 -3.41 18.23
N ASN A 77 0.34 -2.11 18.41
CA ASN A 77 -0.60 -1.56 19.41
C ASN A 77 -2.03 -1.45 18.86
N CYS A 78 -2.21 -0.92 17.65
CA CYS A 78 -3.54 -0.70 17.10
C CYS A 78 -3.87 -1.57 15.89
N GLY A 79 -2.88 -2.27 15.32
CA GLY A 79 -3.09 -3.17 14.19
C GLY A 79 -3.17 -2.49 12.82
N SER A 80 -2.94 -1.19 12.71
CA SER A 80 -2.99 -0.50 11.42
C SER A 80 -2.00 -1.10 10.44
N SER A 81 -2.48 -1.43 9.23
CA SER A 81 -1.63 -1.84 8.11
C SER A 81 -0.89 -0.62 7.59
N LEU A 82 0.42 -0.69 7.47
CA LEU A 82 1.23 0.49 7.14
C LEU A 82 1.97 0.35 5.82
N THR A 83 2.89 -0.61 5.71
CA THR A 83 3.73 -0.75 4.50
C THR A 83 3.86 -2.20 4.09
N PHE A 84 4.31 -2.40 2.85
CA PHE A 84 4.79 -3.71 2.46
C PHE A 84 5.93 -3.61 1.45
N ALA A 85 6.70 -4.69 1.37
CA ALA A 85 7.80 -4.84 0.43
C ALA A 85 7.71 -6.21 -0.20
N SER A 86 7.66 -6.26 -1.54
CA SER A 86 7.62 -7.51 -2.29
C SER A 86 9.01 -8.14 -2.32
N ALA A 87 9.07 -9.45 -2.16
CA ALA A 87 10.35 -10.20 -2.24
C ALA A 87 11.02 -10.05 -3.60
N ASN A 88 10.22 -9.95 -4.66
CA ASN A 88 10.70 -9.88 -6.04
C ASN A 88 10.66 -8.45 -6.59
N GLY A 89 10.30 -7.48 -5.76
CA GLY A 89 10.26 -6.08 -6.15
C GLY A 89 11.61 -5.40 -6.01
N ASP A 90 11.66 -4.15 -6.45
CA ASP A 90 12.85 -3.31 -6.27
C ASP A 90 13.03 -3.01 -4.78
N PRO A 91 14.18 -3.40 -4.18
CA PRO A 91 14.43 -3.13 -2.75
C PRO A 91 14.56 -1.63 -2.44
N GLY A 92 14.71 -0.80 -3.46
CA GLY A 92 14.75 0.66 -3.32
C GLY A 92 13.36 1.30 -3.18
N LEU A 93 12.28 0.51 -3.20
CA LEU A 93 10.91 1.01 -3.11
C LEU A 93 10.25 0.57 -1.81
N VAL A 94 9.30 1.36 -1.35
CA VAL A 94 8.40 1.01 -0.26
C VAL A 94 6.97 1.28 -0.72
N GLU A 95 6.07 0.36 -0.39
CA GLU A 95 4.65 0.51 -0.70
C GLU A 95 3.90 0.80 0.59
N ILE A 96 3.03 1.79 0.54
CA ILE A 96 2.43 2.41 1.72
C ILE A 96 0.91 2.39 1.57
N ALA A 97 0.21 2.00 2.63
CA ALA A 97 -1.24 2.07 2.66
C ALA A 97 -1.67 3.54 2.55
N LEU A 98 -2.34 3.89 1.45
CA LEU A 98 -2.68 5.28 1.15
C LEU A 98 -3.59 5.89 2.23
N GLY A 99 -4.46 5.08 2.81
CA GLY A 99 -5.37 5.53 3.86
C GLY A 99 -4.70 5.97 5.16
N CYS A 100 -3.40 5.70 5.33
CA CYS A 100 -2.66 6.08 6.54
C CYS A 100 -2.10 7.50 6.50
N PHE A 101 -2.22 8.21 5.39
CA PHE A 101 -1.76 9.59 5.32
C PHE A 101 -2.73 10.52 6.03
N ASP A 102 -2.18 11.43 6.84
CA ASP A 102 -2.93 12.45 7.57
C ASP A 102 -3.07 13.72 6.73
N ASP A 103 -2.08 13.98 5.88
CA ASP A 103 -2.11 15.10 4.95
C ASP A 103 -2.80 14.70 3.65
N GLU A 104 -3.34 15.69 2.95
CA GLU A 104 -3.82 15.49 1.59
C GLU A 104 -2.62 15.22 0.68
N VAL A 105 -2.71 14.17 -0.14
CA VAL A 105 -1.62 13.76 -1.03
C VAL A 105 -1.99 14.02 -2.49
N PRO A 106 -1.00 14.33 -3.36
CA PRO A 106 -1.27 14.73 -4.75
C PRO A 106 -1.37 13.54 -5.71
N ILE A 107 -1.70 12.36 -5.21
CA ILE A 107 -1.78 11.13 -6.00
C ILE A 107 -3.16 10.51 -5.89
N ARG A 108 -3.51 9.72 -6.90
CA ARG A 108 -4.76 8.96 -6.96
C ARG A 108 -4.48 7.58 -7.53
N PRO A 109 -5.30 6.57 -7.16
CA PRO A 109 -5.18 5.27 -7.81
C PRO A 109 -5.36 5.40 -9.33
N ASP A 110 -4.53 4.73 -10.08
CA ASP A 110 -4.56 4.74 -11.54
C ASP A 110 -4.86 3.38 -12.16
N ALA A 111 -4.99 2.34 -11.35
CA ALA A 111 -5.28 1.00 -11.84
C ALA A 111 -5.80 0.08 -10.74
N HIS A 112 -6.49 -0.98 -11.16
CA HIS A 112 -6.80 -2.14 -10.34
C HIS A 112 -5.90 -3.28 -10.78
N ILE A 113 -5.18 -3.89 -9.85
CA ILE A 113 -4.29 -5.02 -10.13
C ILE A 113 -4.74 -6.26 -9.35
N PHE A 114 -4.35 -7.43 -9.86
CA PHE A 114 -4.75 -8.74 -9.31
C PHE A 114 -6.27 -8.91 -9.23
N VAL A 115 -6.96 -8.37 -10.23
CA VAL A 115 -8.43 -8.43 -10.28
C VAL A 115 -8.93 -9.87 -10.42
N ALA A 116 -8.15 -10.75 -11.07
CA ALA A 116 -8.52 -12.15 -11.20
C ALA A 116 -8.66 -12.86 -9.85
N SER A 117 -7.92 -12.40 -8.84
CA SER A 117 -7.97 -12.93 -7.46
C SER A 117 -8.95 -12.16 -6.58
N GLY A 118 -9.65 -11.18 -7.14
CA GLY A 118 -10.50 -10.26 -6.40
C GLY A 118 -11.72 -10.92 -5.76
N ALA A 119 -12.29 -10.24 -4.79
CA ALA A 119 -13.51 -10.69 -4.12
C ALA A 119 -14.69 -10.58 -5.09
N LYS A 120 -15.49 -11.64 -5.14
CA LYS A 120 -16.66 -11.67 -6.04
C LYS A 120 -17.78 -10.72 -5.60
N TRP A 121 -17.76 -10.32 -4.32
CA TRP A 121 -18.75 -9.39 -3.78
C TRP A 121 -18.41 -7.92 -4.03
N ALA A 122 -17.28 -7.63 -4.66
CA ALA A 122 -16.83 -6.26 -4.94
C ALA A 122 -16.42 -6.14 -6.41
N THR A 123 -17.17 -5.36 -7.19
CA THR A 123 -16.87 -5.11 -8.58
C THR A 123 -16.47 -3.65 -8.73
N PRO A 124 -15.29 -3.34 -9.28
CA PRO A 124 -14.93 -1.95 -9.55
C PRO A 124 -15.91 -1.31 -10.51
N THR A 125 -16.35 -0.10 -10.18
CA THR A 125 -17.34 0.64 -10.98
C THR A 125 -16.76 1.91 -11.60
N ASP A 126 -15.49 2.17 -11.38
CA ASP A 126 -14.77 3.31 -11.99
C ASP A 126 -14.25 2.92 -13.39
N ASP A 127 -13.59 3.88 -14.06
CA ASP A 127 -13.05 3.70 -15.40
C ASP A 127 -11.58 3.33 -15.41
N LEU A 128 -11.01 2.99 -14.25
CA LEU A 128 -9.60 2.65 -14.17
C LEU A 128 -9.31 1.32 -14.87
N PRO A 129 -8.13 1.18 -15.50
CA PRO A 129 -7.74 -0.10 -16.09
C PRO A 129 -7.72 -1.20 -15.04
N GLN A 130 -8.12 -2.39 -15.45
CA GLN A 130 -8.15 -3.58 -14.60
C GLN A 130 -7.23 -4.65 -15.18
N TYR A 131 -6.29 -5.11 -14.38
CA TYR A 131 -5.29 -6.11 -14.80
C TYR A 131 -5.52 -7.43 -14.08
N GLU A 132 -5.31 -8.52 -14.81
CA GLU A 132 -5.47 -9.88 -14.27
C GLU A 132 -4.56 -10.11 -13.07
N ALA A 133 -3.31 -9.68 -13.17
CA ALA A 133 -2.30 -9.74 -12.11
C ALA A 133 -1.59 -8.37 -12.04
N GLY A 134 -0.27 -8.32 -12.10
CA GLY A 134 0.47 -7.05 -12.09
C GLY A 134 0.20 -6.17 -13.31
N ARG A 135 0.77 -4.99 -13.33
CA ARG A 135 0.54 -3.99 -14.39
C ARG A 135 0.97 -4.43 -15.78
N ASP A 136 1.90 -5.37 -15.89
CA ASP A 136 2.38 -5.95 -17.17
C ASP A 136 1.66 -7.23 -17.54
N SER A 137 0.64 -7.62 -16.80
CA SER A 137 -0.20 -8.77 -17.12
C SER A 137 -1.32 -8.39 -18.09
N HIS A 138 -2.15 -9.37 -18.45
CA HIS A 138 -3.29 -9.17 -19.34
C HIS A 138 -4.27 -8.16 -18.76
N ARG A 139 -4.63 -7.16 -19.54
CA ARG A 139 -5.62 -6.14 -19.17
C ARG A 139 -7.03 -6.67 -19.44
N LEU A 140 -7.84 -6.71 -18.40
CA LEU A 140 -9.21 -7.22 -18.46
C LEU A 140 -10.21 -6.13 -18.88
N LYS A 141 -9.90 -4.88 -18.55
CA LYS A 141 -10.78 -3.77 -18.85
C LYS A 141 -10.02 -2.45 -18.95
#